data_b0f72c21c1a8809f2fc4bc92793787e4
#
_entry.id   b0f72c21c1a8809f2fc4bc92793787e4
#
_cell.length_a   1.000
_cell.length_b   1.000
_cell.length_c   1.000
_cell.angle_alpha   90.00
_cell.angle_beta   90.00
_cell.angle_gamma   90.00
#
_symmetry.space_group_name_H-M   'P 1'
#
loop_
_entity.id
_entity.type
_entity.pdbx_description
1 polymer ?
#
loop_
_entity_poly.entity_id
_entity_poly.type
_entity_poly.pdbx_seq_one_letter_code
_entity_poly.pdbx_strand_id
1 'polypeptide(L)'
;MNLRDLEARPPPSFFWGAWAANLNTPKTGDLEKPFSLKDYSTFIKTRRGKYGGTWLHPDLMVCFDRWISPRFSVWCDQTIKRLLTEQPQWQAARAESKIGAQVMAEILQTTRAAAGKETKAYHYSNEALLCNEALTGRREALPRDNLPAPALRMLIRLEAANAALMAHGKPYHERKARLQDMAARQREALQ
;
A
#
# COMPACT_ATOMS: atom_id res chain seq x y z
N MET A 1 3.72 31.53 -19.82
CA MET A 1 3.11 30.69 -20.85
C MET A 1 1.63 31.09 -20.88
N ASN A 2 1.18 31.67 -21.96
CA ASN A 2 -0.14 32.27 -22.05
C ASN A 2 -1.15 31.18 -22.41
N LEU A 3 -2.30 31.13 -21.74
CA LEU A 3 -3.35 30.11 -22.01
C LEU A 3 -3.81 30.11 -23.48
N ARG A 4 -3.65 31.21 -24.21
CA ARG A 4 -3.95 31.34 -25.65
C ARG A 4 -3.03 30.49 -26.53
N ASP A 5 -1.80 30.22 -26.09
CA ASP A 5 -0.84 29.40 -26.84
C ASP A 5 -1.13 27.89 -26.71
N LEU A 6 -1.95 27.52 -25.74
CA LEU A 6 -2.42 26.15 -25.52
C LEU A 6 -3.63 25.79 -26.42
N GLU A 7 -4.45 26.80 -26.80
CA GLU A 7 -5.58 26.59 -27.73
C GLU A 7 -5.12 26.29 -29.16
N ALA A 8 -3.88 26.69 -29.51
CA ALA A 8 -3.31 26.51 -30.85
C ALA A 8 -2.69 25.11 -31.10
N ARG A 9 -2.57 24.26 -30.10
CA ARG A 9 -2.10 22.88 -30.24
C ARG A 9 -3.20 21.88 -29.93
N PRO A 10 -3.90 21.37 -30.94
CA PRO A 10 -4.78 20.23 -30.68
C PRO A 10 -3.91 19.08 -30.17
N PRO A 11 -4.36 18.36 -29.13
CA PRO A 11 -3.67 17.16 -28.67
C PRO A 11 -3.60 16.18 -29.85
N PRO A 12 -2.54 15.35 -29.94
CA PRO A 12 -2.41 14.39 -31.02
C PRO A 12 -3.67 13.54 -31.11
N SER A 13 -4.13 13.27 -32.32
CA SER A 13 -5.35 12.50 -32.60
C SER A 13 -5.39 11.14 -31.88
N PHE A 14 -4.22 10.56 -31.63
CA PHE A 14 -4.00 9.36 -30.83
C PHE A 14 -4.50 9.52 -29.37
N PHE A 15 -4.34 10.71 -28.79
CA PHE A 15 -4.72 10.97 -27.40
C PHE A 15 -6.24 10.96 -27.20
N TRP A 16 -6.98 11.48 -28.15
CA TRP A 16 -8.44 11.52 -28.09
C TRP A 16 -9.08 10.15 -28.29
N GLY A 17 -8.56 9.32 -29.20
CA GLY A 17 -9.10 7.99 -29.47
C GLY A 17 -8.92 7.03 -28.29
N ALA A 18 -7.73 6.94 -27.74
CA ALA A 18 -7.42 6.09 -26.59
C ALA A 18 -8.13 6.55 -25.31
N TRP A 19 -8.36 7.85 -25.19
CA TRP A 19 -8.99 8.44 -24.04
C TRP A 19 -10.52 8.30 -24.07
N ALA A 20 -11.15 8.52 -25.20
CA ALA A 20 -12.59 8.30 -25.39
C ALA A 20 -12.98 6.84 -25.14
N ALA A 21 -12.13 5.90 -25.51
CA ALA A 21 -12.33 4.48 -25.23
C ALA A 21 -12.27 4.14 -23.72
N ASN A 22 -11.51 4.89 -22.94
CA ASN A 22 -11.37 4.68 -21.48
C ASN A 22 -12.44 5.39 -20.63
N LEU A 23 -13.08 6.43 -21.17
CA LEU A 23 -14.20 7.11 -20.47
C LEU A 23 -15.50 6.30 -20.50
N ASN A 24 -15.61 5.41 -21.43
CA ASN A 24 -16.69 4.44 -21.51
C ASN A 24 -16.28 3.12 -20.87
N THR A 25 -15.88 3.09 -19.61
CA THR A 25 -15.99 1.84 -18.87
C THR A 25 -17.47 1.63 -18.53
N PRO A 26 -18.22 0.98 -19.42
CA PRO A 26 -19.61 0.68 -19.19
C PRO A 26 -19.67 -0.48 -18.24
N LYS A 27 -20.73 -0.52 -17.52
CA LYS A 27 -21.28 -1.78 -17.06
C LYS A 27 -21.20 -2.76 -18.26
N THR A 28 -20.42 -3.79 -18.12
CA THR A 28 -20.18 -4.91 -19.04
C THR A 28 -21.35 -5.11 -20.01
N GLY A 29 -21.29 -4.62 -21.22
CA GLY A 29 -22.31 -4.82 -22.23
C GLY A 29 -22.36 -3.86 -23.41
N ASP A 30 -21.83 -2.65 -23.29
CA ASP A 30 -22.00 -1.61 -24.32
C ASP A 30 -20.70 -1.19 -25.04
N LEU A 31 -19.76 -2.11 -25.25
CA LEU A 31 -18.45 -1.84 -25.87
C LEU A 31 -18.48 -1.54 -27.38
N GLU A 32 -19.67 -1.57 -28.04
CA GLU A 32 -19.76 -1.52 -29.50
C GLU A 32 -20.20 -0.17 -30.10
N LYS A 33 -20.49 0.86 -29.32
CA LYS A 33 -20.88 2.16 -29.88
C LYS A 33 -19.72 3.16 -29.87
N PRO A 34 -19.29 3.68 -31.04
CA PRO A 34 -18.28 4.71 -31.07
C PRO A 34 -18.80 5.97 -30.36
N PHE A 35 -17.94 6.54 -29.51
CA PHE A 35 -18.22 7.73 -28.73
C PHE A 35 -18.60 8.91 -29.65
N SER A 36 -19.79 9.48 -29.47
CA SER A 36 -20.26 10.62 -30.26
C SER A 36 -19.71 11.94 -29.72
N LEU A 37 -19.30 12.84 -30.61
CA LEU A 37 -18.88 14.22 -30.24
C LEU A 37 -19.93 15.01 -29.45
N LYS A 38 -21.20 14.64 -29.51
CA LYS A 38 -22.30 15.24 -28.73
C LYS A 38 -22.20 14.96 -27.23
N ASP A 39 -21.50 13.88 -26.85
CA ASP A 39 -21.37 13.49 -25.45
C ASP A 39 -20.32 14.31 -24.70
N TYR A 40 -19.44 15.03 -25.41
CA TYR A 40 -18.43 15.91 -24.78
C TYR A 40 -19.02 17.12 -24.05
N SER A 41 -20.22 17.58 -24.42
CA SER A 41 -20.88 18.71 -23.75
C SER A 41 -21.18 18.44 -22.26
N THR A 42 -21.25 17.17 -21.88
CA THR A 42 -21.45 16.78 -20.48
C THR A 42 -20.15 16.90 -19.67
N PHE A 43 -18.98 16.74 -20.32
CA PHE A 43 -17.67 16.73 -19.66
C PHE A 43 -16.92 18.05 -19.74
N ILE A 44 -17.26 18.89 -20.74
CA ILE A 44 -16.59 20.17 -20.97
C ILE A 44 -17.67 21.25 -21.18
N LYS A 45 -17.68 22.26 -20.32
CA LYS A 45 -18.56 23.43 -20.43
C LYS A 45 -17.74 24.67 -20.68
N THR A 46 -17.98 25.37 -21.79
CA THR A 46 -17.30 26.62 -22.11
C THR A 46 -18.27 27.79 -22.10
N ARG A 47 -17.86 28.91 -21.54
CA ARG A 47 -18.62 30.17 -21.57
C ARG A 47 -17.68 31.32 -22.03
N ARG A 48 -18.13 32.12 -23.01
CA ARG A 48 -17.39 33.26 -23.50
C ARG A 48 -17.74 34.52 -22.67
N GLY A 49 -16.81 35.49 -22.60
CA GLY A 49 -17.02 36.76 -21.97
C GLY A 49 -16.06 37.06 -20.82
N LYS A 50 -16.20 38.27 -20.22
CA LYS A 50 -15.33 38.74 -19.13
C LYS A 50 -15.26 37.76 -17.92
N TYR A 51 -16.34 37.04 -17.66
CA TYR A 51 -16.45 36.05 -16.62
C TYR A 51 -16.61 34.61 -17.20
N GLY A 52 -16.10 34.45 -18.41
CA GLY A 52 -16.09 33.17 -19.10
C GLY A 52 -14.96 32.25 -18.62
N GLY A 53 -15.02 31.00 -19.05
CA GLY A 53 -14.01 29.97 -18.76
C GLY A 53 -14.38 28.64 -19.35
N THR A 54 -13.50 27.69 -19.16
CA THR A 54 -13.72 26.28 -19.52
C THR A 54 -13.72 25.45 -18.23
N TRP A 55 -14.80 24.76 -17.99
CA TRP A 55 -14.96 23.84 -16.85
C TRP A 55 -14.88 22.41 -17.35
N LEU A 56 -14.03 21.62 -16.72
CA LEU A 56 -13.80 20.22 -17.03
C LEU A 56 -14.45 19.34 -15.97
N HIS A 57 -15.00 18.19 -16.39
CA HIS A 57 -15.40 17.17 -15.43
C HIS A 57 -14.19 16.69 -14.63
N PRO A 58 -14.33 16.37 -13.33
CA PRO A 58 -13.21 15.89 -12.50
C PRO A 58 -12.44 14.73 -13.09
N ASP A 59 -13.11 13.79 -13.76
CA ASP A 59 -12.47 12.63 -14.40
C ASP A 59 -11.53 13.01 -15.55
N LEU A 60 -11.75 14.20 -16.18
CA LEU A 60 -10.89 14.73 -17.22
C LEU A 60 -9.68 15.49 -16.68
N MET A 61 -9.74 15.93 -15.42
CA MET A 61 -8.74 16.80 -14.85
C MET A 61 -7.35 16.15 -14.88
N VAL A 62 -7.25 14.88 -14.50
CA VAL A 62 -5.98 14.15 -14.50
C VAL A 62 -5.39 14.03 -15.91
N CYS A 63 -6.24 13.76 -16.91
CA CYS A 63 -5.80 13.67 -18.31
C CYS A 63 -5.33 15.03 -18.83
N PHE A 64 -6.04 16.09 -18.48
CA PHE A 64 -5.71 17.45 -18.86
C PHE A 64 -4.41 17.93 -18.24
N ASP A 65 -4.21 17.68 -16.94
CA ASP A 65 -2.99 18.02 -16.21
C ASP A 65 -1.77 17.25 -16.74
N ARG A 66 -1.94 15.98 -17.09
CA ARG A 66 -0.89 15.18 -17.75
C ARG A 66 -0.48 15.76 -19.11
N TRP A 67 -1.44 16.32 -19.84
CA TRP A 67 -1.17 16.96 -21.14
C TRP A 67 -0.43 18.29 -20.97
N ILE A 68 -0.82 19.11 -20.00
CA ILE A 68 -0.19 20.42 -19.75
C ILE A 68 1.22 20.26 -19.17
N SER A 69 1.41 19.30 -18.26
CA SER A 69 2.66 19.15 -17.51
C SER A 69 3.28 17.76 -17.75
N PRO A 70 4.34 17.65 -18.55
CA PRO A 70 5.09 16.41 -18.69
C PRO A 70 5.63 15.87 -17.35
N ARG A 71 6.01 16.77 -16.43
CA ARG A 71 6.42 16.38 -15.07
C ARG A 71 5.30 15.71 -14.30
N PHE A 72 4.09 16.25 -14.38
CA PHE A 72 2.91 15.64 -13.76
C PHE A 72 2.56 14.29 -14.41
N SER A 73 2.70 14.17 -15.73
CA SER A 73 2.51 12.88 -16.41
C SER A 73 3.45 11.80 -15.86
N VAL A 74 4.74 12.11 -15.75
CA VAL A 74 5.73 11.18 -15.18
C VAL A 74 5.40 10.83 -13.73
N TRP A 75 5.00 11.82 -12.94
CA TRP A 75 4.58 11.60 -11.55
C TRP A 75 3.35 10.67 -11.44
N CYS A 76 2.34 10.85 -12.31
CA CYS A 76 1.19 9.97 -12.40
C CYS A 76 1.61 8.53 -12.71
N ASP A 77 2.45 8.34 -13.74
CA ASP A 77 2.90 7.02 -14.15
C ASP A 77 3.70 6.31 -13.05
N GLN A 78 4.59 7.04 -12.38
CA GLN A 78 5.33 6.53 -11.22
C GLN A 78 4.40 6.18 -10.05
N THR A 79 3.40 7.01 -9.79
CA THR A 79 2.42 6.78 -8.72
C THR A 79 1.57 5.55 -9.01
N ILE A 80 1.05 5.42 -10.25
CA ILE A 80 0.30 4.25 -10.68
C ILE A 80 1.15 2.99 -10.58
N LYS A 81 2.40 3.03 -11.08
CA LYS A 81 3.34 1.91 -10.97
C LYS A 81 3.54 1.51 -9.52
N ARG A 82 3.76 2.46 -8.62
CA ARG A 82 3.92 2.21 -7.19
C ARG A 82 2.67 1.56 -6.59
N LEU A 83 1.48 2.10 -6.86
CA LEU A 83 0.23 1.53 -6.38
C LEU A 83 0.01 0.10 -6.87
N LEU A 84 0.32 -0.18 -8.13
CA LEU A 84 0.16 -1.52 -8.71
C LEU A 84 1.18 -2.54 -8.18
N THR A 85 2.37 -2.09 -7.77
CA THR A 85 3.45 -2.99 -7.34
C THR A 85 3.54 -3.12 -5.82
N GLU A 86 3.43 -2.02 -5.08
CA GLU A 86 3.66 -2.00 -3.63
C GLU A 86 2.41 -2.41 -2.83
N GLN A 87 1.23 -2.01 -3.26
CA GLN A 87 0.00 -2.26 -2.51
C GLN A 87 -0.38 -3.75 -2.45
N PRO A 88 -0.31 -4.55 -3.53
CA PRO A 88 -0.53 -5.99 -3.44
C PRO A 88 0.51 -6.69 -2.57
N GLN A 89 1.79 -6.28 -2.63
CA GLN A 89 2.84 -6.82 -1.78
C GLN A 89 2.62 -6.49 -0.31
N TRP A 90 2.15 -5.29 0.00
CA TRP A 90 1.80 -4.89 1.35
C TRP A 90 0.60 -5.69 1.87
N GLN A 91 -0.46 -5.85 1.07
CA GLN A 91 -1.63 -6.64 1.44
C GLN A 91 -1.27 -8.11 1.74
N ALA A 92 -0.44 -8.72 0.91
CA ALA A 92 0.06 -10.07 1.13
C ALA A 92 0.86 -10.15 2.45
N ALA A 93 1.84 -9.28 2.67
CA ALA A 93 2.62 -9.24 3.90
C ALA A 93 1.74 -8.97 5.14
N ARG A 94 0.70 -8.16 5.00
CA ARG A 94 -0.24 -7.88 6.10
C ARG A 94 -1.10 -9.11 6.43
N ALA A 95 -1.55 -9.86 5.43
CA ALA A 95 -2.28 -11.11 5.64
C ALA A 95 -1.39 -12.17 6.31
N GLU A 96 -0.16 -12.36 5.84
CA GLU A 96 0.84 -13.26 6.46
C GLU A 96 1.13 -12.86 7.91
N SER A 97 1.24 -11.57 8.21
CA SER A 97 1.47 -11.08 9.58
C SER A 97 0.33 -11.43 10.55
N LYS A 98 -0.92 -11.50 10.07
CA LYS A 98 -2.04 -11.97 10.91
C LYS A 98 -1.87 -13.44 11.25
N ILE A 99 -1.52 -14.27 10.27
CA ILE A 99 -1.30 -15.71 10.46
C ILE A 99 -0.12 -15.94 11.40
N GLY A 100 1.00 -15.24 11.20
CA GLY A 100 2.19 -15.36 12.05
C GLY A 100 1.89 -15.06 13.52
N ALA A 101 1.12 -14.03 13.80
CA ALA A 101 0.69 -13.66 15.15
C ALA A 101 -0.22 -14.74 15.78
N GLN A 102 -1.13 -15.34 15.00
CA GLN A 102 -1.99 -16.42 15.47
C GLN A 102 -1.18 -17.67 15.83
N VAL A 103 -0.27 -18.09 14.96
CA VAL A 103 0.62 -19.24 15.21
C VAL A 103 1.46 -19.02 16.46
N MET A 104 2.04 -17.83 16.63
CA MET A 104 2.79 -17.51 17.84
C MET A 104 1.91 -17.59 19.10
N ALA A 105 0.67 -17.12 19.04
CA ALA A 105 -0.29 -17.18 20.14
C ALA A 105 -0.67 -18.61 20.51
N GLU A 106 -0.90 -19.47 19.51
CA GLU A 106 -1.20 -20.90 19.72
C GLU A 106 -0.03 -21.65 20.34
N ILE A 107 1.21 -21.40 19.89
CA ILE A 107 2.42 -21.99 20.45
C ILE A 107 2.62 -21.53 21.89
N LEU A 108 2.39 -20.26 22.19
CA LEU A 108 2.44 -19.75 23.55
C LEU A 108 1.43 -20.49 24.45
N GLN A 109 0.20 -20.62 24.00
CA GLN A 109 -0.86 -21.30 24.75
C GLN A 109 -0.53 -22.76 25.01
N THR A 110 -0.14 -23.50 23.98
CA THR A 110 0.21 -24.93 24.09
C THR A 110 1.43 -25.19 24.98
N THR A 111 2.48 -24.37 24.81
CA THR A 111 3.69 -24.47 25.63
C THR A 111 3.40 -24.22 27.11
N ARG A 112 2.55 -23.23 27.42
CA ARG A 112 2.17 -22.92 28.79
C ARG A 112 1.23 -23.99 29.38
N ALA A 113 0.28 -24.48 28.59
CA ALA A 113 -0.61 -25.57 28.99
C ALA A 113 0.17 -26.84 29.29
N ALA A 114 1.16 -27.22 28.48
CA ALA A 114 2.06 -28.33 28.74
C ALA A 114 2.86 -28.18 30.05
N ALA A 115 3.15 -26.94 30.47
CA ALA A 115 3.78 -26.62 31.74
C ALA A 115 2.78 -26.51 32.91
N GLY A 116 1.50 -26.82 32.71
CA GLY A 116 0.44 -26.72 33.74
C GLY A 116 0.11 -25.27 34.12
N LYS A 117 0.42 -24.28 33.27
CA LYS A 117 0.25 -22.84 33.55
C LYS A 117 -0.87 -22.25 32.71
N GLU A 118 -1.76 -21.47 33.36
CA GLU A 118 -2.79 -20.70 32.64
C GLU A 118 -2.20 -19.58 31.81
N THR A 119 -2.74 -19.39 30.58
CA THR A 119 -2.33 -18.29 29.69
C THR A 119 -3.31 -17.13 29.84
N LYS A 120 -2.80 -15.96 30.25
CA LYS A 120 -3.56 -14.71 30.39
C LYS A 120 -3.24 -13.72 29.28
N ALA A 121 -4.12 -12.74 29.04
CA ALA A 121 -3.99 -11.76 27.96
C ALA A 121 -2.63 -11.04 27.91
N TYR A 122 -2.07 -10.70 29.06
CA TYR A 122 -0.76 -10.01 29.10
C TYR A 122 0.41 -10.89 28.61
N HIS A 123 0.31 -12.20 28.61
CA HIS A 123 1.36 -13.05 28.06
C HIS A 123 1.45 -12.86 26.54
N TYR A 124 0.32 -12.81 25.85
CA TYR A 124 0.28 -12.52 24.40
C TYR A 124 0.85 -11.14 24.08
N SER A 125 0.44 -10.14 24.85
CA SER A 125 0.96 -8.78 24.68
C SER A 125 2.47 -8.70 24.91
N ASN A 126 2.99 -9.40 25.91
CA ASN A 126 4.42 -9.42 26.21
C ASN A 126 5.25 -10.05 25.09
N GLU A 127 4.77 -11.13 24.48
CA GLU A 127 5.46 -11.74 23.33
C GLU A 127 5.40 -10.87 22.08
N ALA A 128 4.26 -10.21 21.83
CA ALA A 128 4.16 -9.23 20.74
C ALA A 128 5.10 -8.04 20.96
N LEU A 129 5.16 -7.50 22.18
CA LEU A 129 6.06 -6.41 22.55
C LEU A 129 7.54 -6.81 22.44
N LEU A 130 7.89 -8.06 22.69
CA LEU A 130 9.23 -8.58 22.52
C LEU A 130 9.66 -8.54 21.05
N CYS A 131 8.78 -8.98 20.13
CA CYS A 131 9.03 -8.92 18.68
C CYS A 131 9.09 -7.48 18.18
N ASN A 132 8.21 -6.61 18.66
CA ASN A 132 8.22 -5.18 18.32
C ASN A 132 9.52 -4.51 18.79
N GLU A 133 9.97 -4.80 20.03
CA GLU A 133 11.22 -4.28 20.57
C GLU A 133 12.44 -4.74 19.74
N ALA A 134 12.46 -5.99 19.30
CA ALA A 134 13.52 -6.46 18.42
C ALA A 134 13.54 -5.73 17.06
N LEU A 135 12.36 -5.43 16.50
CA LEU A 135 12.23 -4.73 15.23
C LEU A 135 12.65 -3.26 15.32
N THR A 136 12.15 -2.53 16.33
CA THR A 136 12.26 -1.05 16.42
C THR A 136 13.27 -0.55 17.45
N GLY A 137 13.71 -1.41 18.36
CA GLY A 137 14.51 -1.03 19.54
C GLY A 137 13.67 -0.45 20.69
N ARG A 138 12.34 -0.32 20.52
CA ARG A 138 11.43 0.21 21.53
C ARG A 138 10.37 -0.82 21.91
N ARG A 139 10.09 -0.92 23.21
CA ARG A 139 9.07 -1.82 23.74
C ARG A 139 7.70 -1.14 23.73
N GLU A 140 7.09 -1.03 22.54
CA GLU A 140 5.81 -0.36 22.35
C GLU A 140 4.90 -1.13 21.39
N ALA A 141 3.60 -0.87 21.46
CA ALA A 141 2.64 -1.42 20.52
C ALA A 141 2.84 -0.76 19.14
N LEU A 142 2.94 -1.56 18.09
CA LEU A 142 3.11 -1.08 16.74
C LEU A 142 1.80 -1.24 15.94
N PRO A 143 1.27 -0.15 15.38
CA PRO A 143 0.14 -0.21 14.46
C PRO A 143 0.62 -0.84 13.14
N ARG A 144 0.34 -2.13 12.96
CA ARG A 144 0.82 -2.92 11.81
C ARG A 144 0.35 -2.37 10.47
N ASP A 145 -0.79 -1.67 10.46
CA ASP A 145 -1.35 -1.07 9.26
C ASP A 145 -0.51 0.11 8.74
N ASN A 146 0.35 0.70 9.58
CA ASN A 146 1.26 1.78 9.22
C ASN A 146 2.67 1.29 8.84
N LEU A 147 2.94 -0.02 8.98
CA LEU A 147 4.26 -0.58 8.66
C LEU A 147 4.41 -0.84 7.17
N PRO A 148 5.56 -0.51 6.57
CA PRO A 148 5.85 -0.88 5.19
C PRO A 148 6.03 -2.41 5.05
N ALA A 149 5.81 -2.95 3.85
CA ALA A 149 5.88 -4.39 3.57
C ALA A 149 7.20 -5.05 4.03
N PRO A 150 8.39 -4.46 3.86
CA PRO A 150 9.64 -5.03 4.39
C PRO A 150 9.64 -5.19 5.91
N ALA A 151 9.12 -4.20 6.64
CA ALA A 151 9.03 -4.26 8.11
C ALA A 151 8.03 -5.32 8.57
N LEU A 152 6.89 -5.47 7.89
CA LEU A 152 5.93 -6.55 8.15
C LEU A 152 6.57 -7.92 7.94
N ARG A 153 7.29 -8.13 6.84
CA ARG A 153 8.00 -9.40 6.59
C ARG A 153 9.05 -9.70 7.65
N MET A 154 9.77 -8.68 8.12
CA MET A 154 10.72 -8.85 9.21
C MET A 154 10.01 -9.22 10.52
N LEU A 155 8.90 -8.57 10.84
CA LEU A 155 8.10 -8.89 12.02
C LEU A 155 7.60 -10.34 12.00
N ILE A 156 7.13 -10.84 10.84
CA ILE A 156 6.73 -12.23 10.66
C ILE A 156 7.87 -13.19 10.99
N ARG A 157 9.07 -12.90 10.50
CA ARG A 157 10.27 -13.72 10.79
C ARG A 157 10.62 -13.72 12.28
N LEU A 158 10.51 -12.58 12.94
CA LEU A 158 10.76 -12.45 14.39
C LEU A 158 9.70 -13.22 15.19
N GLU A 159 8.43 -13.13 14.83
CA GLU A 159 7.34 -13.87 15.45
C GLU A 159 7.51 -15.39 15.29
N ALA A 160 7.87 -15.85 14.10
CA ALA A 160 8.15 -17.25 13.82
C ALA A 160 9.37 -17.76 14.61
N ALA A 161 10.45 -16.98 14.66
CA ALA A 161 11.63 -17.31 15.43
C ALA A 161 11.33 -17.35 16.94
N ASN A 162 10.55 -16.39 17.45
CA ASN A 162 10.13 -16.40 18.85
C ASN A 162 9.27 -17.62 19.18
N ALA A 163 8.33 -17.96 18.31
CA ALA A 163 7.49 -19.15 18.45
C ALA A 163 8.32 -20.44 18.50
N ALA A 164 9.29 -20.58 17.60
CA ALA A 164 10.21 -21.74 17.60
C ALA A 164 11.04 -21.80 18.88
N LEU A 165 11.58 -20.67 19.36
CA LEU A 165 12.36 -20.63 20.59
C LEU A 165 11.50 -20.94 21.83
N MET A 166 10.23 -20.52 21.85
CA MET A 166 9.28 -20.91 22.91
C MET A 166 9.02 -22.42 22.92
N ALA A 167 8.78 -23.01 21.74
CA ALA A 167 8.56 -24.45 21.60
C ALA A 167 9.77 -25.26 22.10
N HIS A 168 10.99 -24.73 21.95
CA HIS A 168 12.22 -25.33 22.48
C HIS A 168 12.49 -25.00 23.97
N GLY A 169 11.54 -24.39 24.66
CA GLY A 169 11.67 -24.08 26.09
C GLY A 169 12.72 -23.02 26.43
N LYS A 170 13.14 -22.20 25.46
CA LYS A 170 14.16 -21.16 25.70
C LYS A 170 13.64 -20.05 26.61
N PRO A 171 14.43 -19.65 27.63
CA PRO A 171 14.04 -18.60 28.58
C PRO A 171 13.94 -17.23 27.88
N TYR A 172 13.17 -16.32 28.45
CA TYR A 172 12.87 -15.01 27.89
C TYR A 172 14.12 -14.20 27.48
N HIS A 173 15.15 -14.16 28.35
CA HIS A 173 16.36 -13.39 28.10
C HIS A 173 17.16 -13.91 26.88
N GLU A 174 17.22 -15.23 26.70
CA GLU A 174 17.88 -15.85 25.53
C GLU A 174 17.11 -15.56 24.26
N ARG A 175 15.77 -15.65 24.31
CA ARG A 175 14.91 -15.32 23.18
C ARG A 175 15.08 -13.87 22.76
N LYS A 176 15.07 -12.94 23.74
CA LYS A 176 15.30 -11.51 23.49
C LYS A 176 16.63 -11.25 22.77
N ALA A 177 17.71 -11.80 23.29
CA ALA A 177 19.04 -11.64 22.70
C ALA A 177 19.09 -12.16 21.24
N ARG A 178 18.53 -13.34 20.98
CA ARG A 178 18.52 -13.93 19.63
C ARG A 178 17.67 -13.14 18.63
N LEU A 179 16.51 -12.63 19.04
CA LEU A 179 15.66 -11.81 18.19
C LEU A 179 16.31 -10.46 17.86
N GLN A 180 17.00 -9.86 18.81
CA GLN A 180 17.72 -8.60 18.61
C GLN A 180 18.91 -8.80 17.65
N ASP A 181 19.69 -9.88 17.80
CA ASP A 181 20.76 -10.24 16.90
C ASP A 181 20.24 -10.48 15.46
N MET A 182 19.13 -11.22 15.33
CA MET A 182 18.52 -11.46 14.02
C MET A 182 18.06 -10.16 13.35
N ALA A 183 17.49 -9.24 14.10
CA ALA A 183 17.06 -7.94 13.58
C ALA A 183 18.27 -7.04 13.20
N ALA A 184 19.37 -7.11 13.96
CA ALA A 184 20.60 -6.37 13.66
C ALA A 184 21.22 -6.84 12.35
N ARG A 185 21.41 -8.14 12.18
CA ARG A 185 21.96 -8.74 10.93
C ARG A 185 21.14 -8.36 9.70
N GLN A 186 19.82 -8.34 9.82
CA GLN A 186 18.96 -7.96 8.69
C GLN A 186 19.10 -6.47 8.34
N ARG A 187 19.32 -5.60 9.33
CA ARG A 187 19.56 -4.17 9.08
C ARG A 187 20.89 -3.93 8.39
N GLU A 188 21.94 -4.66 8.78
CA GLU A 188 23.26 -4.60 8.14
C GLU A 188 23.24 -5.10 6.69
N ALA A 189 22.44 -6.14 6.41
CA ALA A 189 22.30 -6.69 5.06
C ALA A 189 21.52 -5.78 4.09
N LEU A 190 20.84 -4.75 4.59
CA LEU A 190 20.06 -3.79 3.80
C LEU A 190 20.76 -2.43 3.61
N GLN A 191 21.95 -2.24 4.21
CA GLN A 191 22.82 -1.07 4.02
C GLN A 191 23.83 -1.32 2.92
#